data_b95461acf126a0789d2e59934c1d5a09
#
_entry.id   b95461acf126a0789d2e59934c1d5a09
#
_cell.length_a   1.000
_cell.length_b   1.000
_cell.length_c   1.000
_cell.angle_alpha   90.00
_cell.angle_beta   90.00
_cell.angle_gamma   90.00
#
_symmetry.space_group_name_H-M   'P 1'
#
loop_
_entity.id
_entity.type
_entity.pdbx_description
1 polymer ?
#
loop_
_entity_poly.entity_id
_entity_poly.type
_entity_poly.pdbx_seq_one_letter_code
_entity_poly.pdbx_strand_id
1 'polypeptide(L)'
;LIPLNKIGKKLGLEKLFAKLEFMSPTGSFKDRGSSLVINIARKERVAEFVEDSSGNAGASLSAYAGATDIKAHIFVPDSAGKGKLDQISIFGAKLHKIEGPRENSTIAAKDFSKKNNIPYLSHNLSPYFSEGMKSFAYEIYSEFGEVDHIIFPTGNGSLLLGTWRGFIDISENSNLSLPKLHAAQSKII
;
A
#
# COMPACT_ATOMS: atom_id res chain seq x y z
N LEU A 1 -16.74 -6.14 2.72
CA LEU A 1 -16.69 -7.46 2.05
C LEU A 1 -17.98 -7.75 1.29
N ILE A 2 -17.89 -8.44 0.14
CA ILE A 2 -19.05 -8.87 -0.64
C ILE A 2 -19.03 -10.40 -0.83
N PRO A 3 -20.19 -11.08 -0.78
CA PRO A 3 -20.27 -12.52 -1.05
C PRO A 3 -20.14 -12.80 -2.55
N LEU A 4 -19.37 -13.83 -2.90
CA LEU A 4 -19.17 -14.31 -4.27
C LEU A 4 -19.94 -15.61 -4.53
N ASN A 5 -21.24 -15.65 -4.25
CA ASN A 5 -22.08 -16.85 -4.23
C ASN A 5 -22.04 -17.67 -5.54
N LYS A 6 -22.08 -17.00 -6.71
CA LYS A 6 -22.06 -17.68 -8.01
C LYS A 6 -20.71 -18.38 -8.28
N ILE A 7 -19.60 -17.73 -7.90
CA ILE A 7 -18.25 -18.27 -8.07
C ILE A 7 -18.02 -19.37 -7.03
N GLY A 8 -18.41 -19.14 -5.78
CA GLY A 8 -18.32 -20.12 -4.70
C GLY A 8 -19.02 -21.42 -5.09
N LYS A 9 -20.27 -21.36 -5.57
CA LYS A 9 -21.02 -22.55 -6.02
C LYS A 9 -20.30 -23.32 -7.12
N LYS A 10 -19.68 -22.63 -8.09
CA LYS A 10 -18.92 -23.28 -9.18
C LYS A 10 -17.66 -24.00 -8.67
N LEU A 11 -17.08 -23.51 -7.58
CA LEU A 11 -15.85 -24.04 -6.99
C LEU A 11 -16.11 -25.02 -5.82
N GLY A 12 -17.37 -25.27 -5.48
CA GLY A 12 -17.73 -26.11 -4.33
C GLY A 12 -17.40 -25.45 -2.97
N LEU A 13 -17.32 -24.11 -2.91
CA LEU A 13 -17.05 -23.34 -1.71
C LEU A 13 -18.36 -22.74 -1.18
N GLU A 14 -18.73 -23.10 0.05
CA GLU A 14 -19.96 -22.57 0.68
C GLU A 14 -19.86 -21.07 1.01
N LYS A 15 -18.68 -20.63 1.45
CA LYS A 15 -18.41 -19.26 1.87
C LYS A 15 -17.20 -18.71 1.12
N LEU A 16 -17.47 -17.87 0.13
CA LEU A 16 -16.44 -17.14 -0.61
C LEU A 16 -16.79 -15.65 -0.64
N PHE A 17 -15.84 -14.81 -0.22
CA PHE A 17 -16.01 -13.37 -0.16
C PHE A 17 -14.88 -12.64 -0.89
N ALA A 18 -15.14 -11.43 -1.35
CA ALA A 18 -14.11 -10.51 -1.84
C ALA A 18 -14.06 -9.26 -0.97
N LYS A 19 -12.85 -8.92 -0.50
CA LYS A 19 -12.57 -7.61 0.12
C LYS A 19 -12.08 -6.65 -0.96
N LEU A 20 -12.87 -5.57 -1.17
CA LEU A 20 -12.68 -4.69 -2.32
C LEU A 20 -11.71 -3.55 -2.00
N GLU A 21 -10.42 -3.82 -2.07
CA GLU A 21 -9.37 -2.84 -1.77
C GLU A 21 -9.31 -1.65 -2.76
N PHE A 22 -9.91 -1.79 -3.93
CA PHE A 22 -10.06 -0.69 -4.88
C PHE A 22 -11.13 0.34 -4.48
N MET A 23 -11.92 0.07 -3.44
CA MET A 23 -12.85 1.03 -2.84
C MET A 23 -12.16 1.99 -1.86
N SER A 24 -10.86 1.81 -1.60
CA SER A 24 -10.05 2.74 -0.83
C SER A 24 -9.93 4.10 -1.57
N PRO A 25 -9.70 5.23 -0.86
CA PRO A 25 -9.75 6.59 -1.42
C PRO A 25 -8.96 6.81 -2.72
N THR A 26 -7.79 6.17 -2.87
CA THR A 26 -6.98 6.29 -4.10
C THR A 26 -7.11 5.08 -5.03
N GLY A 27 -8.05 4.16 -4.76
CA GLY A 27 -8.33 2.99 -5.58
C GLY A 27 -7.39 1.82 -5.33
N SER A 28 -6.69 1.75 -4.19
CA SER A 28 -5.81 0.62 -3.88
C SER A 28 -5.56 0.45 -2.39
N PHE A 29 -5.16 -0.76 -1.99
CA PHE A 29 -4.76 -1.09 -0.62
C PHE A 29 -3.55 -0.28 -0.10
N LYS A 30 -2.84 0.45 -0.98
CA LYS A 30 -1.70 1.28 -0.57
C LYS A 30 -2.10 2.35 0.45
N ASP A 31 -3.35 2.76 0.44
CA ASP A 31 -3.93 3.72 1.38
C ASP A 31 -3.76 3.30 2.84
N ARG A 32 -3.78 2.01 3.13
CA ARG A 32 -3.55 1.47 4.48
C ARG A 32 -2.18 1.85 5.03
N GLY A 33 -1.15 1.65 4.22
CA GLY A 33 0.23 2.00 4.58
C GLY A 33 0.46 3.50 4.54
N SER A 34 -0.02 4.18 3.50
CA SER A 34 0.17 5.61 3.32
C SER A 34 -0.46 6.43 4.45
N SER A 35 -1.65 6.05 4.91
CA SER A 35 -2.31 6.72 6.02
C SER A 35 -1.44 6.72 7.29
N LEU A 36 -0.86 5.57 7.63
CA LEU A 36 0.00 5.48 8.82
C LEU A 36 1.31 6.25 8.64
N VAL A 37 1.98 6.08 7.48
CA VAL A 37 3.25 6.78 7.19
C VAL A 37 3.08 8.30 7.28
N ILE A 38 2.04 8.86 6.66
CA ILE A 38 1.81 10.31 6.68
C ILE A 38 1.40 10.80 8.07
N ASN A 39 0.61 10.04 8.83
CA ASN A 39 0.30 10.40 10.22
C ASN A 39 1.54 10.41 11.11
N ILE A 40 2.46 9.45 10.95
CA ILE A 40 3.74 9.46 11.66
C ILE A 40 4.59 10.66 11.23
N ALA A 41 4.72 10.89 9.90
CA ALA A 41 5.45 12.05 9.37
C ALA A 41 4.92 13.38 9.95
N ARG A 42 3.59 13.52 10.03
CA ARG A 42 2.93 14.69 10.65
C ARG A 42 3.28 14.83 12.13
N LYS A 43 3.22 13.73 12.89
CA LYS A 43 3.59 13.70 14.31
C LYS A 43 5.05 14.13 14.52
N GLU A 44 5.94 13.68 13.66
CA GLU A 44 7.37 14.02 13.68
C GLU A 44 7.68 15.39 13.01
N ARG A 45 6.64 16.16 12.63
CA ARG A 45 6.75 17.49 12.02
C ARG A 45 7.59 17.50 10.73
N VAL A 46 7.50 16.43 9.95
CA VAL A 46 8.13 16.36 8.63
C VAL A 46 7.41 17.34 7.70
N ALA A 47 8.15 18.28 7.13
CA ALA A 47 7.60 19.28 6.19
C ALA A 47 7.52 18.78 4.75
N GLU A 48 8.45 17.92 4.36
CA GLU A 48 8.59 17.41 2.99
C GLU A 48 9.10 15.97 3.04
N PHE A 49 8.74 15.14 2.06
CA PHE A 49 9.32 13.81 1.88
C PHE A 49 9.56 13.47 0.41
N VAL A 50 10.33 12.41 0.20
CA VAL A 50 10.66 11.86 -1.12
C VAL A 50 10.14 10.43 -1.24
N GLU A 51 9.62 10.07 -2.41
CA GLU A 51 9.19 8.71 -2.80
C GLU A 51 9.50 8.47 -4.28
N ASP A 52 9.71 7.21 -4.70
CA ASP A 52 10.08 6.85 -6.09
C ASP A 52 9.05 5.95 -6.80
N SER A 53 7.80 6.01 -6.40
CA SER A 53 6.75 5.20 -7.04
C SER A 53 5.92 6.00 -8.05
N SER A 54 5.93 5.56 -9.31
CA SER A 54 5.01 6.03 -10.36
C SER A 54 3.63 5.35 -10.33
N GLY A 55 3.40 4.43 -9.39
CA GLY A 55 2.19 3.62 -9.29
C GLY A 55 1.28 4.00 -8.11
N ASN A 56 0.57 3.00 -7.60
CA ASN A 56 -0.40 3.18 -6.53
C ASN A 56 0.19 3.73 -5.23
N ALA A 57 1.45 3.41 -4.90
CA ALA A 57 2.07 3.94 -3.68
C ALA A 57 2.35 5.44 -3.80
N GLY A 58 2.88 5.90 -4.94
CA GLY A 58 3.07 7.33 -5.20
C GLY A 58 1.75 8.10 -5.18
N ALA A 59 0.71 7.57 -5.84
CA ALA A 59 -0.62 8.19 -5.82
C ALA A 59 -1.21 8.28 -4.40
N SER A 60 -1.12 7.18 -3.65
CA SER A 60 -1.64 7.12 -2.27
C SER A 60 -0.88 8.07 -1.34
N LEU A 61 0.45 8.01 -1.29
CA LEU A 61 1.25 8.92 -0.46
C LEU A 61 1.00 10.39 -0.82
N SER A 62 0.86 10.70 -2.12
CA SER A 62 0.52 12.06 -2.57
C SER A 62 -0.84 12.52 -2.07
N ALA A 63 -1.86 11.66 -2.13
CA ALA A 63 -3.20 11.98 -1.67
C ALA A 63 -3.26 12.27 -0.17
N TYR A 64 -2.63 11.41 0.64
CA TYR A 64 -2.58 11.60 2.08
C TYR A 64 -1.72 12.80 2.49
N ALA A 65 -0.63 13.07 1.75
CA ALA A 65 0.16 14.30 1.95
C ALA A 65 -0.64 15.55 1.58
N GLY A 66 -1.39 15.52 0.47
CA GLY A 66 -2.26 16.62 0.04
C GLY A 66 -3.39 16.94 1.02
N ALA A 67 -3.77 16.00 1.89
CA ALA A 67 -4.70 16.22 3.00
C ALA A 67 -4.03 16.82 4.26
N THR A 68 -2.74 17.11 4.16
CA THR A 68 -1.88 17.70 5.23
C THR A 68 -1.03 18.81 4.62
N ASP A 69 -0.26 19.51 5.44
CA ASP A 69 0.70 20.53 4.95
C ASP A 69 2.06 19.93 4.54
N ILE A 70 2.14 18.61 4.34
CA ILE A 70 3.39 17.91 4.00
C ILE A 70 3.55 17.88 2.48
N LYS A 71 4.68 18.36 1.96
CA LYS A 71 4.98 18.34 0.53
C LYS A 71 5.54 16.99 0.11
N ALA A 72 4.99 16.42 -0.96
CA ALA A 72 5.45 15.18 -1.57
C ALA A 72 6.31 15.44 -2.80
N HIS A 73 7.54 14.90 -2.84
CA HIS A 73 8.40 14.85 -4.01
C HIS A 73 8.39 13.43 -4.56
N ILE A 74 7.77 13.23 -5.73
CA ILE A 74 7.62 11.90 -6.33
C ILE A 74 8.52 11.79 -7.57
N PHE A 75 9.49 10.88 -7.51
CA PHE A 75 10.41 10.59 -8.59
C PHE A 75 9.89 9.45 -9.45
N VAL A 76 9.79 9.67 -10.74
CA VAL A 76 9.16 8.71 -11.66
C VAL A 76 9.96 8.62 -12.96
N PRO A 77 9.98 7.43 -13.63
CA PRO A 77 10.52 7.36 -14.98
C PRO A 77 9.69 8.26 -15.91
N ASP A 78 10.34 8.87 -16.89
CA ASP A 78 9.69 9.68 -17.94
C ASP A 78 8.69 8.87 -18.78
N SER A 79 8.94 7.56 -18.92
CA SER A 79 8.08 6.58 -19.58
C SER A 79 6.83 6.16 -18.76
N ALA A 80 6.66 6.66 -17.54
CA ALA A 80 5.53 6.28 -16.69
C ALA A 80 4.18 6.68 -17.30
N GLY A 81 3.17 5.82 -17.11
CA GLY A 81 1.84 6.00 -17.69
C GLY A 81 1.14 7.29 -17.24
N LYS A 82 0.67 8.07 -18.22
CA LYS A 82 0.08 9.41 -18.00
C LYS A 82 -1.02 9.42 -16.92
N GLY A 83 -1.95 8.45 -16.95
CA GLY A 83 -3.07 8.44 -15.99
C GLY A 83 -2.63 8.34 -14.52
N LYS A 84 -1.53 7.63 -14.23
CA LYS A 84 -0.99 7.60 -12.86
C LYS A 84 -0.26 8.88 -12.50
N LEU A 85 0.46 9.47 -13.45
CA LEU A 85 1.12 10.77 -13.24
C LEU A 85 0.10 11.88 -13.00
N ASP A 86 -0.99 11.89 -13.76
CA ASP A 86 -2.09 12.85 -13.57
C ASP A 86 -2.73 12.68 -12.18
N GLN A 87 -2.94 11.44 -11.73
CA GLN A 87 -3.45 11.14 -10.39
C GLN A 87 -2.51 11.66 -9.28
N ILE A 88 -1.20 11.44 -9.40
CA ILE A 88 -0.19 11.95 -8.45
C ILE A 88 -0.21 13.48 -8.42
N SER A 89 -0.26 14.11 -9.61
CA SER A 89 -0.21 15.58 -9.75
C SER A 89 -1.46 16.26 -9.17
N ILE A 90 -2.65 15.69 -9.37
CA ILE A 90 -3.91 16.29 -8.89
C ILE A 90 -3.97 16.37 -7.36
N PHE A 91 -3.21 15.51 -6.66
CA PHE A 91 -3.05 15.56 -5.22
C PHE A 91 -2.00 16.56 -4.73
N GLY A 92 -1.44 17.37 -5.64
CA GLY A 92 -0.49 18.44 -5.30
C GLY A 92 0.96 18.01 -5.14
N ALA A 93 1.30 16.75 -5.44
CA ALA A 93 2.69 16.30 -5.37
C ALA A 93 3.56 16.90 -6.47
N LYS A 94 4.82 17.22 -6.14
CA LYS A 94 5.82 17.65 -7.11
C LYS A 94 6.43 16.45 -7.80
N LEU A 95 6.11 16.28 -9.09
CA LEU A 95 6.68 15.23 -9.93
C LEU A 95 8.07 15.59 -10.41
N HIS A 96 9.00 14.64 -10.28
CA HIS A 96 10.34 14.67 -10.85
C HIS A 96 10.45 13.55 -11.88
N LYS A 97 10.40 13.89 -13.18
CA LYS A 97 10.55 12.93 -14.28
C LYS A 97 12.03 12.70 -14.55
N ILE A 98 12.42 11.44 -14.54
CA ILE A 98 13.80 11.01 -14.71
C ILE A 98 13.91 10.14 -15.96
N GLU A 99 14.83 10.47 -16.84
CA GLU A 99 15.09 9.71 -18.06
C GLU A 99 15.66 8.31 -17.76
N GLY A 100 15.22 7.33 -18.55
CA GLY A 100 15.73 5.98 -18.52
C GLY A 100 14.95 5.03 -17.61
N PRO A 101 15.58 3.91 -17.20
CA PRO A 101 14.90 2.85 -16.45
C PRO A 101 14.49 3.29 -15.04
N ARG A 102 13.57 2.54 -14.44
CA ARG A 102 13.02 2.84 -13.12
C ARG A 102 14.08 3.03 -12.04
N GLU A 103 15.18 2.31 -12.13
CA GLU A 103 16.30 2.36 -11.19
C GLU A 103 16.90 3.77 -11.10
N ASN A 104 16.92 4.52 -12.21
CA ASN A 104 17.38 5.91 -12.24
C ASN A 104 16.51 6.80 -11.35
N SER A 105 15.20 6.58 -11.33
CA SER A 105 14.29 7.33 -10.45
C SER A 105 14.58 7.06 -8.97
N THR A 106 14.87 5.80 -8.62
CA THR A 106 15.25 5.42 -7.25
C THR A 106 16.57 6.07 -6.82
N ILE A 107 17.57 6.10 -7.70
CA ILE A 107 18.87 6.77 -7.46
C ILE A 107 18.66 8.26 -7.27
N ALA A 108 17.97 8.91 -8.21
CA ALA A 108 17.70 10.35 -8.15
C ALA A 108 16.91 10.75 -6.89
N ALA A 109 15.93 9.94 -6.48
CA ALA A 109 15.16 10.16 -5.26
C ALA A 109 16.04 10.11 -4.01
N LYS A 110 16.91 9.10 -3.90
CA LYS A 110 17.87 8.97 -2.79
C LYS A 110 18.88 10.10 -2.74
N ASP A 111 19.41 10.51 -3.90
CA ASP A 111 20.36 11.60 -3.98
C ASP A 111 19.70 12.94 -3.61
N PHE A 112 18.48 13.18 -4.08
CA PHE A 112 17.72 14.36 -3.72
C PHE A 112 17.42 14.41 -2.22
N SER A 113 16.99 13.28 -1.65
CA SER A 113 16.76 13.10 -0.21
C SER A 113 18.00 13.47 0.61
N LYS A 114 19.16 12.88 0.26
CA LYS A 114 20.43 13.15 0.93
C LYS A 114 20.86 14.62 0.81
N LYS A 115 20.84 15.15 -0.43
CA LYS A 115 21.32 16.53 -0.72
C LYS A 115 20.52 17.58 0.02
N ASN A 116 19.22 17.37 0.18
CA ASN A 116 18.30 18.36 0.77
C ASN A 116 17.92 18.02 2.22
N ASN A 117 18.44 16.94 2.78
CA ASN A 117 18.10 16.46 4.12
C ASN A 117 16.59 16.23 4.30
N ILE A 118 15.92 15.70 3.26
CA ILE A 118 14.49 15.38 3.24
C ILE A 118 14.31 13.88 3.42
N PRO A 119 13.44 13.38 4.32
CA PRO A 119 13.26 11.95 4.54
C PRO A 119 12.74 11.23 3.29
N TYR A 120 13.33 10.05 3.00
CA TYR A 120 12.88 9.15 1.95
C TYR A 120 11.88 8.15 2.54
N LEU A 121 10.57 8.38 2.30
CA LEU A 121 9.48 7.57 2.84
C LEU A 121 9.07 6.47 1.85
N SER A 122 10.03 5.64 1.46
CA SER A 122 9.78 4.55 0.53
C SER A 122 8.76 3.54 1.09
N HIS A 123 7.71 3.28 0.31
CA HIS A 123 6.70 2.28 0.64
C HIS A 123 7.26 0.84 0.75
N ASN A 124 8.42 0.58 0.18
CA ASN A 124 9.10 -0.71 0.26
C ASN A 124 10.02 -0.84 1.49
N LEU A 125 10.52 0.28 2.01
CA LEU A 125 11.52 0.29 3.09
C LEU A 125 10.93 0.75 4.43
N SER A 126 9.84 1.49 4.41
CA SER A 126 9.22 2.01 5.64
C SER A 126 8.55 0.90 6.45
N PRO A 127 8.97 0.66 7.70
CA PRO A 127 8.29 -0.28 8.58
C PRO A 127 6.84 0.15 8.86
N TYR A 128 6.58 1.45 8.95
CA TYR A 128 5.25 1.99 9.17
C TYR A 128 4.29 1.70 8.01
N PHE A 129 4.80 1.63 6.77
CA PHE A 129 3.97 1.24 5.64
C PHE A 129 3.47 -0.20 5.79
N SER A 130 4.34 -1.10 6.23
CA SER A 130 3.96 -2.49 6.51
C SER A 130 3.02 -2.61 7.72
N GLU A 131 3.24 -1.80 8.78
CA GLU A 131 2.35 -1.76 9.94
C GLU A 131 0.93 -1.32 9.57
N GLY A 132 0.77 -0.33 8.69
CA GLY A 132 -0.54 0.10 8.21
C GLY A 132 -1.34 -1.01 7.51
N MET A 133 -0.66 -2.00 6.91
CA MET A 133 -1.31 -3.15 6.27
C MET A 133 -1.99 -4.10 7.26
N LYS A 134 -1.62 -4.09 8.54
CA LYS A 134 -2.26 -4.88 9.60
C LYS A 134 -3.77 -4.59 9.71
N SER A 135 -4.18 -3.36 9.39
CA SER A 135 -5.59 -2.95 9.40
C SER A 135 -6.49 -3.86 8.53
N PHE A 136 -5.95 -4.49 7.50
CA PHE A 136 -6.67 -5.46 6.68
C PHE A 136 -7.11 -6.68 7.51
N ALA A 137 -6.24 -7.22 8.36
CA ALA A 137 -6.55 -8.33 9.26
C ALA A 137 -7.59 -7.92 10.31
N TYR A 138 -7.40 -6.75 10.90
CA TYR A 138 -8.31 -6.24 11.93
C TYR A 138 -9.74 -6.05 11.41
N GLU A 139 -9.89 -5.52 10.20
CA GLU A 139 -11.19 -5.40 9.56
C GLU A 139 -11.83 -6.74 9.25
N ILE A 140 -11.07 -7.73 8.72
CA ILE A 140 -11.59 -9.08 8.46
C ILE A 140 -12.07 -9.72 9.77
N TYR A 141 -11.24 -9.68 10.80
CA TYR A 141 -11.58 -10.27 12.09
C TYR A 141 -12.80 -9.60 12.72
N SER A 142 -12.90 -8.27 12.63
CA SER A 142 -14.05 -7.53 13.14
C SER A 142 -15.35 -7.85 12.40
N GLU A 143 -15.29 -8.11 11.07
CA GLU A 143 -16.48 -8.37 10.26
C GLU A 143 -16.92 -9.86 10.29
N PHE A 144 -15.97 -10.80 10.37
CA PHE A 144 -16.20 -12.24 10.19
C PHE A 144 -15.75 -13.12 11.36
N GLY A 145 -14.88 -12.62 12.23
CA GLY A 145 -14.17 -13.48 13.18
C GLY A 145 -13.11 -14.32 12.47
N GLU A 146 -13.18 -15.64 12.64
CA GLU A 146 -12.23 -16.58 12.04
C GLU A 146 -12.51 -16.80 10.55
N VAL A 147 -11.43 -16.90 9.77
CA VAL A 147 -11.44 -17.27 8.35
C VAL A 147 -10.38 -18.31 8.09
N ASP A 148 -10.68 -19.31 7.25
CA ASP A 148 -9.77 -20.43 6.98
C ASP A 148 -8.64 -20.05 6.01
N HIS A 149 -8.97 -19.30 4.96
CA HIS A 149 -8.07 -18.98 3.86
C HIS A 149 -8.21 -17.52 3.39
N ILE A 150 -7.09 -16.87 3.08
CA ILE A 150 -7.09 -15.57 2.41
C ILE A 150 -6.15 -15.64 1.21
N ILE A 151 -6.65 -15.22 0.04
CA ILE A 151 -5.89 -15.22 -1.22
C ILE A 151 -5.59 -13.79 -1.62
N PHE A 152 -4.33 -13.48 -1.86
CA PHE A 152 -3.85 -12.15 -2.26
C PHE A 152 -3.32 -12.15 -3.68
N PRO A 153 -3.71 -11.19 -4.55
CA PRO A 153 -2.90 -10.84 -5.70
C PRO A 153 -1.60 -10.19 -5.18
N THR A 154 -0.47 -10.82 -5.45
CA THR A 154 0.80 -10.49 -4.76
C THR A 154 1.83 -9.93 -5.73
N GLY A 155 2.27 -8.70 -5.49
CA GLY A 155 3.48 -8.11 -6.07
C GLY A 155 4.66 -8.23 -5.11
N ASN A 156 4.96 -7.15 -4.36
CA ASN A 156 6.02 -7.12 -3.35
C ASN A 156 5.67 -7.81 -2.01
N GLY A 157 4.42 -8.28 -1.84
CA GLY A 157 4.00 -9.01 -0.65
C GLY A 157 3.63 -8.17 0.58
N SER A 158 3.70 -6.84 0.51
CA SER A 158 3.45 -5.98 1.69
C SER A 158 2.08 -6.18 2.33
N LEU A 159 1.02 -6.35 1.53
CA LEU A 159 -0.32 -6.60 2.07
C LEU A 159 -0.40 -7.96 2.76
N LEU A 160 0.12 -9.02 2.13
CA LEU A 160 0.14 -10.37 2.70
C LEU A 160 0.89 -10.41 4.03
N LEU A 161 2.11 -9.86 4.06
CA LEU A 161 2.94 -9.82 5.27
C LEU A 161 2.30 -8.98 6.39
N GLY A 162 1.76 -7.81 6.06
CA GLY A 162 1.08 -6.97 7.03
C GLY A 162 -0.19 -7.63 7.57
N THR A 163 -0.96 -8.30 6.71
CA THR A 163 -2.14 -9.07 7.14
C THR A 163 -1.73 -10.20 8.09
N TRP A 164 -0.68 -10.96 7.76
CA TRP A 164 -0.19 -12.02 8.64
C TRP A 164 0.20 -11.47 10.02
N ARG A 165 0.96 -10.38 10.06
CA ARG A 165 1.34 -9.74 11.34
C ARG A 165 0.11 -9.24 12.11
N GLY A 166 -0.89 -8.70 11.43
CA GLY A 166 -2.13 -8.28 12.08
C GLY A 166 -2.90 -9.46 12.69
N PHE A 167 -2.93 -10.62 12.05
CA PHE A 167 -3.52 -11.83 12.64
C PHE A 167 -2.69 -12.38 13.80
N ILE A 168 -1.36 -12.26 13.78
CA ILE A 168 -0.52 -12.58 14.96
C ILE A 168 -0.92 -11.68 16.14
N ASP A 169 -1.00 -10.35 15.96
CA ASP A 169 -1.41 -9.43 17.02
C ASP A 169 -2.78 -9.79 17.61
N ILE A 170 -3.74 -10.22 16.77
CA ILE A 170 -5.06 -10.66 17.22
C ILE A 170 -4.93 -11.96 18.03
N SER A 171 -4.15 -12.92 17.54
CA SER A 171 -4.01 -14.24 18.17
C SER A 171 -3.35 -14.19 19.55
N GLU A 172 -2.47 -13.21 19.80
CA GLU A 172 -1.85 -13.00 21.11
C GLU A 172 -2.88 -12.62 22.20
N ASN A 173 -4.03 -12.06 21.79
CA ASN A 173 -5.09 -11.61 22.68
C ASN A 173 -6.39 -12.42 22.55
N SER A 174 -6.38 -13.49 21.78
CA SER A 174 -7.55 -14.36 21.55
C SER A 174 -7.11 -15.79 21.22
N ASN A 175 -8.04 -16.74 21.32
CA ASN A 175 -7.79 -18.13 20.90
C ASN A 175 -8.00 -18.32 19.39
N LEU A 176 -7.65 -17.33 18.57
CA LEU A 176 -7.85 -17.34 17.13
C LEU A 176 -6.94 -18.36 16.44
N SER A 177 -7.52 -19.21 15.59
CA SER A 177 -6.77 -20.02 14.63
C SER A 177 -6.31 -19.14 13.47
N LEU A 178 -4.98 -19.12 13.20
CA LEU A 178 -4.44 -18.29 12.12
C LEU A 178 -4.91 -18.77 10.73
N PRO A 179 -5.36 -17.88 9.85
CA PRO A 179 -5.74 -18.23 8.49
C PRO A 179 -4.54 -18.70 7.65
N LYS A 180 -4.78 -19.57 6.68
CA LYS A 180 -3.79 -19.88 5.65
C LYS A 180 -3.77 -18.78 4.62
N LEU A 181 -2.61 -18.15 4.44
CA LEU A 181 -2.42 -17.07 3.47
C LEU A 181 -1.84 -17.61 2.15
N HIS A 182 -2.45 -17.22 1.04
CA HIS A 182 -2.05 -17.65 -0.29
C HIS A 182 -1.66 -16.45 -1.15
N ALA A 183 -0.52 -16.55 -1.81
CA ALA A 183 -0.07 -15.57 -2.79
C ALA A 183 -0.43 -16.04 -4.21
N ALA A 184 -1.18 -15.22 -4.95
CA ALA A 184 -1.43 -15.41 -6.37
C ALA A 184 -0.64 -14.38 -7.16
N GLN A 185 0.21 -14.83 -8.08
CA GLN A 185 1.12 -13.98 -8.82
C GLN A 185 1.15 -14.39 -10.30
N SER A 186 1.42 -13.44 -11.20
CA SER A 186 1.66 -13.74 -12.61
C SER A 186 2.88 -14.67 -12.75
N LYS A 187 2.82 -15.60 -13.71
CA LYS A 187 3.95 -16.49 -14.02
C LYS A 187 5.13 -15.74 -14.65
N ILE A 188 4.90 -14.56 -15.20
CA ILE A 188 5.89 -13.69 -15.81
C ILE A 188 5.79 -12.34 -15.10
N ILE A 189 6.79 -11.98 -14.36
CA ILE A 189 7.02 -10.65 -13.81
C ILE A 189 8.26 -10.09 -14.45
#